data_357b325b3aeae2e9d76c5925badf0ef7
#
_entry.id   357b325b3aeae2e9d76c5925badf0ef7
#
_cell.length_a   1.000
_cell.length_b   1.000
_cell.length_c   1.000
_cell.angle_alpha   90.00
_cell.angle_beta   90.00
_cell.angle_gamma   90.00
#
_symmetry.space_group_name_H-M   'P 1'
#
loop_
_entity.id
_entity.type
_entity.pdbx_description
1 polymer ?
#
loop_
_entity_poly.entity_id
_entity_poly.type
_entity_poly.pdbx_seq_one_letter_code
_entity_poly.pdbx_strand_id
1 'polypeptide(L)'
;MAPKKEENKGYEILRADLKAGTLQNVYLFYGAETYLCRTMLEQVRKALLPPGFEAFNHHRLSGKDITVQSLAETVEAMPMMAQRTLVEVTDLDLFKLDESARNQMIELLSDFPDTCTLIFIYDTMEYKRDSKMKKLCAAMDAHVCQVEFRQQESAALYKWVRQHFAAAGHDIDSATIEHLLFTCGSMMTNLAPEIDKISAYAKGQNITVSDINAVADPILDARVFDMTNCITAGRYDDAARVLGDLLRMQTEPIVILAAIGKELRQLYTARMALDGGKDRFWLKDLWHMSSDYPAKLKMQAAAKVSHRWCSTAVKKAQILDRRMKSEKGMNSEEELKLFLMELAGSR
;
A
#
# COMPACT_ATOMS: atom_id res chain seq x y z
N MET A 1 -0.33 -26.86 1.63
CA MET A 1 -1.57 -26.30 2.17
C MET A 1 -1.39 -24.79 2.26
N ALA A 2 -2.13 -24.01 1.49
CA ALA A 2 -2.14 -22.56 1.68
C ALA A 2 -2.67 -22.24 3.10
N PRO A 3 -2.09 -21.27 3.83
CA PRO A 3 -2.62 -20.88 5.13
C PRO A 3 -4.09 -20.44 4.93
N LYS A 4 -4.99 -20.96 5.79
CA LYS A 4 -6.37 -20.47 5.82
C LYS A 4 -6.31 -18.95 6.02
N LYS A 5 -6.92 -18.20 5.10
CA LYS A 5 -7.13 -16.77 5.28
C LYS A 5 -7.87 -16.57 6.60
N GLU A 6 -7.22 -15.90 7.55
CA GLU A 6 -7.96 -15.34 8.67
C GLU A 6 -8.92 -14.29 8.10
N GLU A 7 -10.20 -14.55 8.25
CA GLU A 7 -11.25 -13.60 7.92
C GLU A 7 -10.98 -12.29 8.68
N ASN A 8 -11.03 -11.17 8.00
CA ASN A 8 -10.91 -9.86 8.61
C ASN A 8 -12.20 -9.50 9.36
N LYS A 9 -12.46 -10.23 10.43
CA LYS A 9 -13.72 -10.15 11.21
C LYS A 9 -14.01 -8.72 11.66
N GLY A 10 -13.01 -7.97 12.09
CA GLY A 10 -13.19 -6.59 12.55
C GLY A 10 -13.70 -5.65 11.45
N TYR A 11 -13.21 -5.80 10.23
CA TYR A 11 -13.68 -5.00 9.10
C TYR A 11 -15.13 -5.33 8.70
N GLU A 12 -15.48 -6.61 8.73
CA GLU A 12 -16.86 -7.07 8.47
C GLU A 12 -17.83 -6.55 9.55
N ILE A 13 -17.41 -6.60 10.82
CA ILE A 13 -18.18 -6.07 11.95
C ILE A 13 -18.40 -4.56 11.76
N LEU A 14 -17.34 -3.77 11.53
CA LEU A 14 -17.45 -2.32 11.33
C LEU A 14 -18.43 -1.98 10.20
N ARG A 15 -18.39 -2.71 9.09
CA ARG A 15 -19.33 -2.50 7.97
C ARG A 15 -20.76 -2.83 8.33
N ALA A 16 -20.97 -3.89 9.11
CA ALA A 16 -22.30 -4.27 9.59
C ALA A 16 -22.83 -3.22 10.58
N ASP A 17 -22.01 -2.77 11.51
CA ASP A 17 -22.32 -1.75 12.50
C ASP A 17 -22.70 -0.42 11.84
N LEU A 18 -21.93 0.04 10.86
CA LEU A 18 -22.23 1.25 10.08
C LEU A 18 -23.58 1.13 9.35
N LYS A 19 -23.86 -0.03 8.77
CA LYS A 19 -25.13 -0.29 8.06
C LYS A 19 -26.33 -0.34 9.01
N ALA A 20 -26.12 -0.87 10.20
CA ALA A 20 -27.16 -1.00 11.23
C ALA A 20 -27.33 0.28 12.07
N GLY A 21 -26.36 1.21 12.02
CA GLY A 21 -26.32 2.41 12.89
C GLY A 21 -25.99 2.09 14.35
N THR A 22 -25.35 0.95 14.63
CA THR A 22 -25.03 0.45 15.98
C THR A 22 -23.56 0.28 16.16
N LEU A 23 -22.82 1.40 16.14
CA LEU A 23 -21.37 1.39 16.34
C LEU A 23 -20.97 0.96 17.74
N GLN A 24 -19.85 0.24 17.85
CA GLN A 24 -19.27 -0.16 19.12
C GLN A 24 -18.60 1.03 19.83
N ASN A 25 -18.33 0.85 21.11
CA ASN A 25 -17.75 1.91 21.93
C ASN A 25 -16.26 2.14 21.62
N VAL A 26 -15.49 1.08 21.32
CA VAL A 26 -14.05 1.22 21.07
C VAL A 26 -13.61 0.42 19.83
N TYR A 27 -12.92 1.12 18.95
CA TYR A 27 -12.27 0.53 17.77
C TYR A 27 -10.77 0.76 17.80
N LEU A 28 -10.03 -0.13 17.16
CA LEU A 28 -8.62 0.00 16.84
C LEU A 28 -8.43 -0.16 15.32
N PHE A 29 -8.02 0.90 14.63
CA PHE A 29 -7.81 0.94 13.19
C PHE A 29 -6.32 0.87 12.86
N TYR A 30 -5.93 -0.12 12.05
CA TYR A 30 -4.54 -0.30 11.65
C TYR A 30 -4.46 -1.02 10.29
N GLY A 31 -3.30 -0.99 9.65
CA GLY A 31 -3.04 -1.72 8.42
C GLY A 31 -2.48 -0.85 7.30
N ALA A 32 -2.14 -1.50 6.19
CA ALA A 32 -1.44 -0.84 5.09
C ALA A 32 -2.36 0.00 4.17
N GLU A 33 -3.67 -0.28 4.15
CA GLU A 33 -4.60 0.38 3.23
C GLU A 33 -5.22 1.64 3.86
N THR A 34 -4.42 2.71 3.89
CA THR A 34 -4.80 3.98 4.55
C THR A 34 -5.98 4.68 3.87
N TYR A 35 -6.17 4.53 2.56
CA TYR A 35 -7.34 5.07 1.87
C TYR A 35 -8.64 4.47 2.41
N LEU A 36 -8.67 3.15 2.57
CA LEU A 36 -9.83 2.45 3.09
C LEU A 36 -10.11 2.81 4.56
N CYS A 37 -9.05 2.95 5.36
CA CYS A 37 -9.12 3.42 6.74
C CYS A 37 -9.79 4.81 6.79
N ARG A 38 -9.30 5.76 6.01
CA ARG A 38 -9.86 7.13 5.95
C ARG A 38 -11.31 7.14 5.48
N THR A 39 -11.63 6.33 4.46
CA THR A 39 -13.00 6.20 3.96
C THR A 39 -13.95 5.67 5.05
N MET A 40 -13.53 4.67 5.82
CA MET A 40 -14.35 4.15 6.93
C MET A 40 -14.48 5.17 8.06
N LEU A 41 -13.41 5.88 8.41
CA LEU A 41 -13.45 6.99 9.38
C LEU A 41 -14.48 8.06 8.99
N GLU A 42 -14.48 8.47 7.71
CA GLU A 42 -15.46 9.44 7.23
C GLU A 42 -16.90 8.93 7.35
N GLN A 43 -17.12 7.64 7.13
CA GLN A 43 -18.44 7.03 7.32
C GLN A 43 -18.84 7.00 8.80
N VAL A 44 -17.91 6.69 9.72
CA VAL A 44 -18.14 6.75 11.16
C VAL A 44 -18.48 8.17 11.61
N ARG A 45 -17.71 9.17 11.15
CA ARG A 45 -17.96 10.60 11.44
C ARG A 45 -19.36 11.01 11.00
N LYS A 46 -19.75 10.68 9.76
CA LYS A 46 -21.09 10.98 9.23
C LYS A 46 -22.21 10.27 9.99
N ALA A 47 -21.95 9.09 10.54
CA ALA A 47 -22.95 8.34 11.30
C ALA A 47 -23.15 8.86 12.72
N LEU A 48 -22.09 9.37 13.36
CA LEU A 48 -22.13 9.79 14.78
C LEU A 48 -22.32 11.30 14.98
N LEU A 49 -21.80 12.13 14.07
CA LEU A 49 -21.72 13.57 14.27
C LEU A 49 -22.88 14.27 13.56
N PRO A 50 -23.80 14.91 14.29
CA PRO A 50 -24.87 15.67 13.67
C PRO A 50 -24.31 16.93 13.01
N PRO A 51 -24.80 17.32 11.82
CA PRO A 51 -24.36 18.52 11.11
C PRO A 51 -24.46 19.78 11.98
N GLY A 52 -23.37 20.54 12.04
CA GLY A 52 -23.30 21.80 12.82
C GLY A 52 -22.89 21.63 14.28
N PHE A 53 -22.77 20.40 14.79
CA PHE A 53 -22.34 20.12 16.16
C PHE A 53 -21.03 19.32 16.24
N GLU A 54 -20.35 19.16 15.12
CA GLU A 54 -19.11 18.39 15.02
C GLU A 54 -18.03 18.94 15.95
N ALA A 55 -17.90 20.28 16.03
CA ALA A 55 -16.88 20.93 16.86
C ALA A 55 -17.01 20.61 18.36
N PHE A 56 -18.21 20.27 18.84
CA PHE A 56 -18.45 19.93 20.24
C PHE A 56 -18.35 18.44 20.55
N ASN A 57 -18.55 17.59 19.53
CA ASN A 57 -18.66 16.15 19.72
C ASN A 57 -17.52 15.36 19.07
N HIS A 58 -16.60 16.04 18.38
CA HIS A 58 -15.46 15.39 17.68
C HIS A 58 -14.14 15.86 18.28
N HIS A 59 -13.44 14.98 18.96
CA HIS A 59 -12.15 15.24 19.57
C HIS A 59 -11.05 14.46 18.82
N ARG A 60 -10.05 15.18 18.32
CA ARG A 60 -8.88 14.60 17.66
C ARG A 60 -7.65 14.80 18.51
N LEU A 61 -7.03 13.71 18.92
CA LEU A 61 -5.91 13.69 19.85
C LEU A 61 -4.69 13.02 19.18
N SER A 62 -3.52 13.55 19.49
CA SER A 62 -2.25 12.92 19.08
C SER A 62 -1.72 12.06 20.23
N GLY A 63 -1.42 10.80 19.96
CA GLY A 63 -0.86 9.90 20.96
C GLY A 63 0.51 10.31 21.50
N LYS A 64 1.19 11.28 20.86
CA LYS A 64 2.45 11.86 21.33
C LYS A 64 2.24 12.90 22.44
N ASP A 65 1.09 13.54 22.46
CA ASP A 65 0.81 14.72 23.30
C ASP A 65 -0.22 14.45 24.39
N ILE A 66 -0.73 13.20 24.48
CA ILE A 66 -1.82 12.83 25.38
C ILE A 66 -1.36 11.86 26.47
N THR A 67 -1.89 12.04 27.69
CA THR A 67 -1.84 11.08 28.76
C THR A 67 -3.10 10.22 28.79
N VAL A 68 -3.04 9.01 29.38
CA VAL A 68 -4.25 8.16 29.52
C VAL A 68 -5.28 8.85 30.41
N GLN A 69 -4.86 9.62 31.41
CA GLN A 69 -5.77 10.39 32.25
C GLN A 69 -6.53 11.45 31.44
N SER A 70 -5.84 12.26 30.63
CA SER A 70 -6.52 13.27 29.80
C SER A 70 -7.40 12.66 28.70
N LEU A 71 -7.05 11.45 28.23
CA LEU A 71 -7.92 10.68 27.35
C LEU A 71 -9.20 10.24 28.08
N ALA A 72 -9.11 9.74 29.31
CA ALA A 72 -10.27 9.36 30.11
C ALA A 72 -11.22 10.57 30.33
N GLU A 73 -10.68 11.72 30.73
CA GLU A 73 -11.44 12.95 30.87
C GLU A 73 -12.18 13.38 29.58
N THR A 74 -11.53 13.19 28.42
CA THR A 74 -12.15 13.48 27.11
C THR A 74 -13.25 12.49 26.75
N VAL A 75 -13.06 11.21 27.07
CA VAL A 75 -14.03 10.12 26.79
C VAL A 75 -15.28 10.25 27.66
N GLU A 76 -15.11 10.70 28.91
CA GLU A 76 -16.21 10.93 29.88
C GLU A 76 -17.02 12.20 29.58
N ALA A 77 -16.55 13.06 28.68
CA ALA A 77 -17.25 14.29 28.32
C ALA A 77 -18.63 14.00 27.72
N MET A 78 -19.65 14.67 28.24
CA MET A 78 -21.02 14.47 27.77
C MET A 78 -21.25 15.05 26.37
N PRO A 79 -21.93 14.31 25.47
CA PRO A 79 -22.23 14.79 24.12
C PRO A 79 -23.16 15.99 24.13
N MET A 80 -22.96 16.94 23.21
CA MET A 80 -23.81 18.12 23.05
C MET A 80 -24.70 17.95 21.81
N MET A 81 -26.02 17.86 22.03
CA MET A 81 -27.00 17.66 20.94
C MET A 81 -26.73 16.47 20.02
N ALA A 82 -26.02 15.49 20.54
CA ALA A 82 -25.68 14.22 19.87
C ALA A 82 -25.93 13.05 20.84
N GLN A 83 -26.02 11.84 20.32
CA GLN A 83 -26.13 10.63 21.16
C GLN A 83 -24.79 10.22 21.75
N ARG A 84 -23.70 10.45 21.01
CA ARG A 84 -22.34 10.09 21.39
C ARG A 84 -21.34 11.16 20.97
N THR A 85 -20.25 11.26 21.69
CA THR A 85 -19.01 11.91 21.23
C THR A 85 -18.19 10.94 20.40
N LEU A 86 -17.34 11.46 19.51
CA LEU A 86 -16.33 10.71 18.78
C LEU A 86 -14.94 11.21 19.18
N VAL A 87 -14.14 10.31 19.74
CA VAL A 87 -12.74 10.57 20.11
C VAL A 87 -11.84 9.78 19.20
N GLU A 88 -10.99 10.45 18.43
CA GLU A 88 -9.98 9.84 17.56
C GLU A 88 -8.60 10.08 18.18
N VAL A 89 -7.85 9.00 18.41
CA VAL A 89 -6.48 9.05 18.93
C VAL A 89 -5.53 8.48 17.89
N THR A 90 -4.67 9.33 17.33
CA THR A 90 -3.72 8.92 16.30
C THR A 90 -2.35 8.61 16.90
N ASP A 91 -1.80 7.46 16.56
CA ASP A 91 -0.43 7.04 16.89
C ASP A 91 -0.11 6.99 18.40
N LEU A 92 -1.06 6.51 19.21
CA LEU A 92 -0.79 6.10 20.59
C LEU A 92 -0.35 4.63 20.64
N ASP A 93 0.92 4.39 20.98
CA ASP A 93 1.43 3.02 21.15
C ASP A 93 1.00 2.43 22.49
N LEU A 94 -0.12 1.70 22.49
CA LEU A 94 -0.70 1.07 23.68
C LEU A 94 0.27 0.10 24.37
N PHE A 95 1.21 -0.47 23.63
CA PHE A 95 2.19 -1.43 24.17
C PHE A 95 3.49 -0.78 24.68
N LYS A 96 3.66 0.54 24.49
CA LYS A 96 4.78 1.31 25.06
C LYS A 96 4.38 2.16 26.26
N LEU A 97 3.13 2.10 26.68
CA LEU A 97 2.69 2.75 27.93
C LEU A 97 3.46 2.19 29.14
N ASP A 98 3.81 3.05 30.08
CA ASP A 98 4.33 2.62 31.37
C ASP A 98 3.28 1.81 32.15
N GLU A 99 3.67 1.20 33.27
CA GLU A 99 2.80 0.31 34.02
C GLU A 99 1.56 1.02 34.59
N SER A 100 1.72 2.26 35.08
CA SER A 100 0.62 3.05 35.61
C SER A 100 -0.40 3.41 34.51
N ALA A 101 0.08 4.00 33.42
CA ALA A 101 -0.75 4.38 32.27
C ALA A 101 -1.43 3.14 31.64
N ARG A 102 -0.75 2.02 31.59
CA ARG A 102 -1.32 0.76 31.10
C ARG A 102 -2.45 0.24 31.97
N ASN A 103 -2.31 0.30 33.30
CA ASN A 103 -3.38 -0.11 34.20
C ASN A 103 -4.60 0.83 34.08
N GLN A 104 -4.38 2.13 34.00
CA GLN A 104 -5.45 3.11 33.73
C GLN A 104 -6.15 2.85 32.39
N MET A 105 -5.40 2.50 31.34
CA MET A 105 -5.98 2.14 30.03
C MET A 105 -6.85 0.88 30.13
N ILE A 106 -6.42 -0.14 30.87
CA ILE A 106 -7.20 -1.36 31.10
C ILE A 106 -8.50 -1.04 31.83
N GLU A 107 -8.45 -0.19 32.86
CA GLU A 107 -9.64 0.27 33.60
C GLU A 107 -10.59 1.02 32.69
N LEU A 108 -10.10 2.01 31.93
CA LEU A 108 -10.90 2.77 30.96
C LEU A 108 -11.58 1.87 29.93
N LEU A 109 -10.88 0.88 29.36
CA LEU A 109 -11.47 -0.06 28.39
C LEU A 109 -12.51 -0.97 29.02
N SER A 110 -12.36 -1.33 30.31
CA SER A 110 -13.26 -2.26 31.02
C SER A 110 -14.55 -1.61 31.49
N ASP A 111 -14.53 -0.29 31.75
CA ASP A 111 -15.72 0.51 32.17
C ASP A 111 -15.87 1.73 31.24
N PHE A 112 -16.11 1.46 29.96
CA PHE A 112 -16.16 2.48 28.93
C PHE A 112 -17.59 3.05 28.77
N PRO A 113 -17.76 4.40 28.74
CA PRO A 113 -19.09 5.00 28.68
C PRO A 113 -19.79 4.76 27.34
N ASP A 114 -21.10 4.50 27.38
CA ASP A 114 -21.93 4.30 26.19
C ASP A 114 -22.16 5.59 25.39
N THR A 115 -21.82 6.75 25.98
CA THR A 115 -21.96 8.07 25.36
C THR A 115 -20.77 8.49 24.49
N CYS A 116 -19.76 7.62 24.34
CA CYS A 116 -18.58 7.90 23.53
C CYS A 116 -18.27 6.74 22.56
N THR A 117 -17.69 7.08 21.42
CA THR A 117 -17.01 6.13 20.54
C THR A 117 -15.54 6.57 20.43
N LEU A 118 -14.63 5.71 20.87
CA LEU A 118 -13.18 5.90 20.80
C LEU A 118 -12.58 5.10 19.64
N ILE A 119 -11.76 5.74 18.81
CA ILE A 119 -11.03 5.08 17.73
C ILE A 119 -9.55 5.34 17.90
N PHE A 120 -8.77 4.31 18.19
CA PHE A 120 -7.32 4.34 18.07
C PHE A 120 -6.93 4.13 16.60
N ILE A 121 -6.09 5.01 16.06
CA ILE A 121 -5.67 5.00 14.64
C ILE A 121 -4.17 4.90 14.57
N TYR A 122 -3.65 3.83 13.98
CA TYR A 122 -2.23 3.66 13.67
C TYR A 122 -1.99 4.12 12.23
N ASP A 123 -1.59 5.38 12.04
CA ASP A 123 -1.42 6.02 10.71
C ASP A 123 0.06 6.04 10.29
N THR A 124 0.94 6.57 11.14
CA THR A 124 2.37 6.68 10.82
C THR A 124 3.22 5.60 11.47
N MET A 125 2.70 4.91 12.47
CA MET A 125 3.36 3.82 13.17
C MET A 125 2.70 2.47 12.86
N GLU A 126 3.52 1.42 12.86
CA GLU A 126 3.02 0.06 12.68
C GLU A 126 2.43 -0.48 13.98
N TYR A 127 1.20 -0.98 13.93
CA TYR A 127 0.61 -1.70 15.06
C TYR A 127 1.33 -3.02 15.29
N LYS A 128 1.95 -3.15 16.48
CA LYS A 128 2.64 -4.38 16.92
C LYS A 128 2.11 -4.82 18.26
N ARG A 129 1.32 -5.90 18.25
CA ARG A 129 0.78 -6.50 19.47
C ARG A 129 1.88 -7.20 20.24
N ASP A 130 2.10 -6.83 21.51
CA ASP A 130 3.00 -7.56 22.43
C ASP A 130 2.20 -8.56 23.27
N SER A 131 2.26 -9.84 22.91
CA SER A 131 1.60 -10.94 23.61
C SER A 131 2.10 -11.18 25.06
N LYS A 132 3.23 -10.56 25.47
CA LYS A 132 3.71 -10.63 26.83
C LYS A 132 2.84 -9.79 27.79
N MET A 133 2.17 -8.76 27.29
CA MET A 133 1.27 -7.90 28.07
C MET A 133 -0.13 -8.52 28.17
N LYS A 134 -0.24 -9.67 28.83
CA LYS A 134 -1.44 -10.50 28.86
C LYS A 134 -2.70 -9.77 29.31
N LYS A 135 -2.61 -8.92 30.35
CA LYS A 135 -3.77 -8.17 30.89
C LYS A 135 -4.31 -7.17 29.87
N LEU A 136 -3.42 -6.38 29.25
CA LEU A 136 -3.82 -5.42 28.21
C LEU A 136 -4.40 -6.15 26.98
N CYS A 137 -3.76 -7.23 26.54
CA CYS A 137 -4.26 -8.04 25.44
C CYS A 137 -5.67 -8.58 25.73
N ALA A 138 -5.92 -9.08 26.94
CA ALA A 138 -7.24 -9.57 27.32
C ALA A 138 -8.32 -8.47 27.36
N ALA A 139 -8.00 -7.29 27.87
CA ALA A 139 -8.90 -6.14 27.85
C ALA A 139 -9.21 -5.70 26.40
N MET A 140 -8.18 -5.63 25.55
CA MET A 140 -8.38 -5.30 24.14
C MET A 140 -9.23 -6.35 23.40
N ASP A 141 -9.03 -7.63 23.65
CA ASP A 141 -9.81 -8.70 23.02
C ASP A 141 -11.28 -8.70 23.47
N ALA A 142 -11.56 -8.25 24.70
CA ALA A 142 -12.88 -8.19 25.25
C ALA A 142 -13.68 -6.93 24.86
N HIS A 143 -13.00 -5.79 24.71
CA HIS A 143 -13.68 -4.49 24.64
C HIS A 143 -13.36 -3.68 23.39
N VAL A 144 -12.36 -4.09 22.54
CA VAL A 144 -11.92 -3.31 21.38
C VAL A 144 -12.16 -4.08 20.09
N CYS A 145 -12.95 -3.54 19.19
CA CYS A 145 -13.08 -4.07 17.82
C CYS A 145 -11.83 -3.71 17.01
N GLN A 146 -10.96 -4.68 16.79
CA GLN A 146 -9.72 -4.50 16.03
C GLN A 146 -9.99 -4.64 14.53
N VAL A 147 -9.79 -3.56 13.78
CA VAL A 147 -10.06 -3.47 12.34
C VAL A 147 -8.77 -3.32 11.58
N GLU A 148 -8.39 -4.37 10.85
CA GLU A 148 -7.22 -4.34 9.99
C GLU A 148 -7.59 -3.95 8.56
N PHE A 149 -7.00 -2.87 8.05
CA PHE A 149 -7.16 -2.43 6.67
C PHE A 149 -6.09 -3.05 5.79
N ARG A 150 -6.38 -4.23 5.26
CA ARG A 150 -5.49 -4.99 4.37
C ARG A 150 -5.63 -4.53 2.93
N GLN A 151 -4.54 -4.69 2.18
CA GLN A 151 -4.60 -4.58 0.73
C GLN A 151 -5.72 -5.45 0.16
N GLN A 152 -6.50 -4.88 -0.75
CA GLN A 152 -7.67 -5.56 -1.30
C GLN A 152 -7.27 -6.66 -2.30
N GLU A 153 -8.06 -7.71 -2.34
CA GLU A 153 -7.92 -8.77 -3.34
C GLU A 153 -8.29 -8.26 -4.73
N SER A 154 -7.70 -8.87 -5.75
CA SER A 154 -7.87 -8.45 -7.14
C SER A 154 -9.34 -8.27 -7.53
N ALA A 155 -10.23 -9.20 -7.18
CA ALA A 155 -11.64 -9.09 -7.54
C ALA A 155 -12.33 -7.87 -6.91
N ALA A 156 -12.08 -7.60 -5.63
CA ALA A 156 -12.60 -6.43 -4.94
C ALA A 156 -11.99 -5.14 -5.49
N LEU A 157 -10.67 -5.14 -5.78
CA LEU A 157 -9.97 -4.00 -6.33
C LEU A 157 -10.44 -3.65 -7.74
N TYR A 158 -10.66 -4.65 -8.63
CA TYR A 158 -11.21 -4.43 -9.97
C TYR A 158 -12.61 -3.80 -9.92
N LYS A 159 -13.46 -4.31 -9.01
CA LYS A 159 -14.79 -3.73 -8.80
C LYS A 159 -14.70 -2.28 -8.34
N TRP A 160 -13.82 -2.00 -7.39
CA TRP A 160 -13.61 -0.66 -6.85
C TRP A 160 -13.08 0.32 -7.92
N VAL A 161 -12.08 -0.07 -8.72
CA VAL A 161 -11.56 0.73 -9.82
C VAL A 161 -12.66 1.09 -10.83
N ARG A 162 -13.47 0.08 -11.24
CA ARG A 162 -14.60 0.34 -12.15
C ARG A 162 -15.61 1.30 -11.56
N GLN A 163 -15.94 1.16 -10.28
CA GLN A 163 -16.89 2.04 -9.62
C GLN A 163 -16.40 3.49 -9.55
N HIS A 164 -15.08 3.71 -9.35
CA HIS A 164 -14.51 5.05 -9.32
C HIS A 164 -14.49 5.70 -10.69
N PHE A 165 -14.09 5.00 -11.74
CA PHE A 165 -14.19 5.52 -13.10
C PHE A 165 -15.64 5.76 -13.52
N ALA A 166 -16.57 4.87 -13.19
CA ALA A 166 -17.99 5.04 -13.47
C ALA A 166 -18.58 6.27 -12.75
N ALA A 167 -18.17 6.54 -11.51
CA ALA A 167 -18.57 7.75 -10.79
C ALA A 167 -18.07 9.04 -11.45
N ALA A 168 -16.95 8.97 -12.18
CA ALA A 168 -16.42 10.06 -13.00
C ALA A 168 -16.98 10.09 -14.44
N GLY A 169 -17.90 9.18 -14.81
CA GLY A 169 -18.53 9.11 -16.12
C GLY A 169 -17.75 8.30 -17.17
N HIS A 170 -16.82 7.45 -16.73
CA HIS A 170 -15.98 6.65 -17.62
C HIS A 170 -16.15 5.15 -17.41
N ASP A 171 -15.99 4.37 -18.48
CA ASP A 171 -15.89 2.91 -18.43
C ASP A 171 -14.43 2.47 -18.59
N ILE A 172 -14.08 1.31 -18.01
CA ILE A 172 -12.76 0.71 -18.12
C ILE A 172 -12.85 -0.81 -18.22
N ASP A 173 -12.14 -1.41 -19.18
CA ASP A 173 -12.08 -2.86 -19.32
C ASP A 173 -11.05 -3.53 -18.39
N SER A 174 -11.14 -4.85 -18.27
CA SER A 174 -10.25 -5.61 -17.38
C SER A 174 -8.78 -5.55 -17.77
N ALA A 175 -8.45 -5.52 -19.06
CA ALA A 175 -7.07 -5.47 -19.54
C ALA A 175 -6.44 -4.10 -19.24
N THR A 176 -7.21 -3.04 -19.37
CA THR A 176 -6.80 -1.67 -19.03
C THR A 176 -6.65 -1.50 -17.51
N ILE A 177 -7.51 -2.15 -16.70
CA ILE A 177 -7.30 -2.20 -15.22
C ILE A 177 -5.99 -2.91 -14.89
N GLU A 178 -5.68 -4.04 -15.52
CA GLU A 178 -4.39 -4.73 -15.28
C GLU A 178 -3.19 -3.83 -15.57
N HIS A 179 -3.27 -3.05 -16.65
CA HIS A 179 -2.23 -2.07 -16.97
C HIS A 179 -2.14 -0.96 -15.91
N LEU A 180 -3.28 -0.43 -15.46
CA LEU A 180 -3.32 0.56 -14.38
C LEU A 180 -2.67 0.03 -13.10
N LEU A 181 -3.05 -1.17 -12.68
CA LEU A 181 -2.50 -1.81 -11.48
C LEU A 181 -1.00 -2.11 -11.61
N PHE A 182 -0.54 -2.48 -12.80
CA PHE A 182 0.88 -2.66 -13.08
C PHE A 182 1.64 -1.34 -12.99
N THR A 183 1.06 -0.26 -13.51
CA THR A 183 1.69 1.07 -13.57
C THR A 183 1.70 1.77 -12.21
N CYS A 184 0.55 1.82 -11.52
CA CYS A 184 0.35 2.61 -10.31
C CYS A 184 0.39 1.79 -9.01
N GLY A 185 0.55 0.46 -9.12
CA GLY A 185 0.47 -0.46 -7.98
C GLY A 185 -0.97 -0.79 -7.63
N SER A 186 -1.13 -1.61 -6.56
CA SER A 186 -2.42 -2.16 -6.17
C SER A 186 -2.94 -1.63 -4.81
N MET A 187 -2.30 -0.58 -4.27
CA MET A 187 -2.80 0.12 -3.10
C MET A 187 -3.84 1.17 -3.50
N MET A 188 -5.01 1.15 -2.88
CA MET A 188 -6.09 2.11 -3.16
C MET A 188 -5.64 3.56 -2.91
N THR A 189 -4.75 3.74 -1.92
CA THR A 189 -4.13 5.05 -1.61
C THR A 189 -3.39 5.66 -2.80
N ASN A 190 -2.72 4.84 -3.61
CA ASN A 190 -2.05 5.29 -4.81
C ASN A 190 -3.02 5.41 -6.00
N LEU A 191 -3.96 4.47 -6.10
CA LEU A 191 -4.88 4.38 -7.22
C LEU A 191 -5.92 5.51 -7.25
N ALA A 192 -6.43 5.94 -6.09
CA ALA A 192 -7.48 6.96 -6.05
C ALA A 192 -7.07 8.27 -6.74
N PRO A 193 -5.93 8.93 -6.41
CA PRO A 193 -5.51 10.15 -7.10
C PRO A 193 -5.14 9.91 -8.57
N GLU A 194 -4.66 8.71 -8.93
CA GLU A 194 -4.37 8.38 -10.31
C GLU A 194 -5.66 8.25 -11.15
N ILE A 195 -6.69 7.61 -10.60
CA ILE A 195 -8.01 7.52 -11.24
C ILE A 195 -8.60 8.91 -11.47
N ASP A 196 -8.49 9.80 -10.48
CA ASP A 196 -8.97 11.19 -10.62
C ASP A 196 -8.23 11.94 -11.74
N LYS A 197 -6.88 11.84 -11.80
CA LYS A 197 -6.07 12.45 -12.87
C LYS A 197 -6.43 11.89 -14.25
N ILE A 198 -6.53 10.57 -14.37
CA ILE A 198 -6.84 9.90 -15.63
C ILE A 198 -8.25 10.28 -16.08
N SER A 199 -9.23 10.29 -15.17
CA SER A 199 -10.61 10.69 -15.47
C SER A 199 -10.71 12.14 -15.94
N ALA A 200 -9.96 13.05 -15.32
CA ALA A 200 -9.92 14.46 -15.73
C ALA A 200 -9.25 14.67 -17.09
N TYR A 201 -8.33 13.81 -17.48
CA TYR A 201 -7.60 13.88 -18.75
C TYR A 201 -8.36 13.25 -19.91
N ALA A 202 -9.02 12.11 -19.65
CA ALA A 202 -9.68 11.32 -20.69
C ALA A 202 -10.83 12.09 -21.36
N LYS A 203 -10.83 12.10 -22.70
CA LYS A 203 -11.85 12.79 -23.48
C LYS A 203 -12.99 11.86 -23.93
N GLY A 204 -12.75 10.56 -23.90
CA GLY A 204 -13.69 9.53 -24.31
C GLY A 204 -14.42 8.88 -23.13
N GLN A 205 -15.49 8.17 -23.42
CA GLN A 205 -16.20 7.39 -22.41
C GLN A 205 -15.36 6.24 -21.87
N ASN A 206 -14.59 5.58 -22.74
CA ASN A 206 -13.75 4.43 -22.36
C ASN A 206 -12.32 4.89 -22.05
N ILE A 207 -11.82 4.54 -20.86
CA ILE A 207 -10.43 4.73 -20.49
C ILE A 207 -9.55 3.75 -21.27
N THR A 208 -8.46 4.26 -21.83
CA THR A 208 -7.50 3.48 -22.61
C THR A 208 -6.13 3.42 -21.94
N VAL A 209 -5.30 2.46 -22.37
CA VAL A 209 -3.88 2.38 -21.97
C VAL A 209 -3.14 3.67 -22.32
N SER A 210 -3.51 4.34 -23.42
CA SER A 210 -2.90 5.62 -23.81
C SER A 210 -3.21 6.74 -22.82
N ASP A 211 -4.43 6.79 -22.28
CA ASP A 211 -4.81 7.80 -21.27
C ASP A 211 -4.03 7.58 -19.97
N ILE A 212 -3.89 6.32 -19.54
CA ILE A 212 -3.07 5.97 -18.38
C ILE A 212 -1.63 6.41 -18.60
N ASN A 213 -1.00 6.02 -19.71
CA ASN A 213 0.40 6.33 -19.99
C ASN A 213 0.67 7.84 -20.14
N ALA A 214 -0.35 8.64 -20.46
CA ALA A 214 -0.20 10.07 -20.65
C ALA A 214 -0.08 10.85 -19.33
N VAL A 215 -0.73 10.40 -18.25
CA VAL A 215 -0.84 11.20 -17.02
C VAL A 215 -0.57 10.45 -15.73
N ALA A 216 -0.59 9.12 -15.73
CA ALA A 216 -0.33 8.35 -14.52
C ALA A 216 1.14 8.43 -14.10
N ASP A 217 1.37 8.47 -12.80
CA ASP A 217 2.71 8.39 -12.22
C ASP A 217 3.08 6.92 -11.92
N PRO A 218 3.97 6.30 -12.73
CA PRO A 218 4.35 4.91 -12.53
C PRO A 218 5.13 4.73 -11.22
N ILE A 219 4.84 3.64 -10.50
CA ILE A 219 5.63 3.22 -9.35
C ILE A 219 7.05 2.81 -9.78
N LEU A 220 7.99 2.76 -8.82
CA LEU A 220 9.38 2.42 -9.08
C LEU A 220 9.53 1.11 -9.89
N ASP A 221 8.82 0.05 -9.50
CA ASP A 221 8.89 -1.25 -10.20
C ASP A 221 8.44 -1.13 -11.68
N ALA A 222 7.43 -0.33 -11.98
CA ALA A 222 6.96 -0.09 -13.36
C ALA A 222 7.99 0.72 -14.15
N ARG A 223 8.56 1.78 -13.58
CA ARG A 223 9.64 2.58 -14.21
C ARG A 223 10.88 1.74 -14.50
N VAL A 224 11.29 0.89 -13.55
CA VAL A 224 12.43 -0.02 -13.74
C VAL A 224 12.12 -1.08 -14.80
N PHE A 225 10.88 -1.59 -14.86
CA PHE A 225 10.46 -2.47 -15.95
C PHE A 225 10.56 -1.77 -17.31
N ASP A 226 10.08 -0.53 -17.44
CA ASP A 226 10.17 0.24 -18.69
C ASP A 226 11.62 0.47 -19.10
N MET A 227 12.49 0.84 -18.16
CA MET A 227 13.92 0.96 -18.39
C MET A 227 14.54 -0.34 -18.90
N THR A 228 14.25 -1.47 -18.23
CA THR A 228 14.75 -2.79 -18.62
C THR A 228 14.20 -3.21 -20.00
N ASN A 229 12.95 -2.89 -20.29
CA ASN A 229 12.34 -3.14 -21.59
C ASN A 229 13.00 -2.31 -22.70
N CYS A 230 13.39 -1.06 -22.42
CA CYS A 230 14.19 -0.25 -23.33
C CYS A 230 15.56 -0.89 -23.59
N ILE A 231 16.25 -1.36 -22.54
CA ILE A 231 17.53 -2.07 -22.66
C ILE A 231 17.38 -3.33 -23.52
N THR A 232 16.38 -4.17 -23.24
CA THR A 232 16.15 -5.42 -24.00
C THR A 232 15.73 -5.16 -25.46
N ALA A 233 15.20 -3.98 -25.75
CA ALA A 233 14.85 -3.52 -27.10
C ALA A 233 16.02 -2.80 -27.82
N GLY A 234 17.15 -2.53 -27.14
CA GLY A 234 18.28 -1.79 -27.69
C GLY A 234 18.11 -0.28 -27.69
N ARG A 235 17.11 0.26 -26.98
CA ARG A 235 16.82 1.69 -26.86
C ARG A 235 17.49 2.28 -25.62
N TYR A 236 18.81 2.39 -25.66
CA TYR A 236 19.62 2.75 -24.48
C TYR A 236 19.42 4.21 -24.03
N ASP A 237 19.19 5.14 -24.98
CA ASP A 237 18.92 6.55 -24.66
C ASP A 237 17.63 6.69 -23.88
N ASP A 238 16.59 5.92 -24.21
CA ASP A 238 15.34 5.89 -23.48
C ASP A 238 15.54 5.31 -22.07
N ALA A 239 16.32 4.26 -21.94
CA ALA A 239 16.66 3.69 -20.64
C ALA A 239 17.45 4.66 -19.76
N ALA A 240 18.39 5.41 -20.35
CA ALA A 240 19.16 6.43 -19.65
C ALA A 240 18.27 7.61 -19.19
N ARG A 241 17.27 8.01 -19.99
CA ARG A 241 16.27 9.00 -19.58
C ARG A 241 15.50 8.54 -18.35
N VAL A 242 14.97 7.32 -18.36
CA VAL A 242 14.23 6.77 -17.21
C VAL A 242 15.10 6.74 -15.95
N LEU A 243 16.36 6.31 -16.05
CA LEU A 243 17.30 6.35 -14.92
C LEU A 243 17.52 7.79 -14.43
N GLY A 244 17.73 8.75 -15.35
CA GLY A 244 17.89 10.16 -15.02
C GLY A 244 16.66 10.74 -14.30
N ASP A 245 15.44 10.33 -14.69
CA ASP A 245 14.20 10.75 -14.04
C ASP A 245 14.11 10.19 -12.61
N LEU A 246 14.43 8.91 -12.41
CA LEU A 246 14.46 8.30 -11.08
C LEU A 246 15.43 9.01 -10.13
N LEU A 247 16.62 9.36 -10.62
CA LEU A 247 17.62 10.09 -9.83
C LEU A 247 17.17 11.54 -9.53
N ARG A 248 16.55 12.23 -10.48
CA ARG A 248 15.97 13.57 -10.27
C ARG A 248 14.83 13.59 -9.26
N MET A 249 14.07 12.50 -9.17
CA MET A 249 13.04 12.30 -8.13
C MET A 249 13.61 11.99 -6.75
N GLN A 250 14.92 12.10 -6.56
CA GLN A 250 15.62 11.82 -5.31
C GLN A 250 15.44 10.39 -4.80
N THR A 251 15.16 9.44 -5.70
CA THR A 251 15.14 8.03 -5.33
C THR A 251 16.56 7.57 -5.03
N GLU A 252 16.77 7.04 -3.84
CA GLU A 252 18.09 6.58 -3.40
C GLU A 252 18.68 5.56 -4.38
N PRO A 253 19.93 5.73 -4.85
CA PRO A 253 20.55 4.85 -5.85
C PRO A 253 20.54 3.37 -5.47
N ILE A 254 20.70 3.05 -4.19
CA ILE A 254 20.66 1.66 -3.71
C ILE A 254 19.27 1.03 -3.86
N VAL A 255 18.21 1.85 -3.70
CA VAL A 255 16.81 1.41 -3.89
C VAL A 255 16.54 1.16 -5.37
N ILE A 256 17.03 2.04 -6.25
CA ILE A 256 16.96 1.85 -7.72
C ILE A 256 17.67 0.55 -8.10
N LEU A 257 18.90 0.33 -7.61
CA LEU A 257 19.66 -0.89 -7.90
C LEU A 257 18.96 -2.15 -7.40
N ALA A 258 18.35 -2.11 -6.22
CA ALA A 258 17.58 -3.23 -5.67
C ALA A 258 16.39 -3.60 -6.58
N ALA A 259 15.65 -2.59 -7.07
CA ALA A 259 14.55 -2.77 -8.02
C ALA A 259 15.04 -3.32 -9.38
N ILE A 260 16.14 -2.79 -9.92
CA ILE A 260 16.78 -3.32 -11.13
C ILE A 260 17.20 -4.78 -10.92
N GLY A 261 17.83 -5.10 -9.81
CA GLY A 261 18.25 -6.45 -9.49
C GLY A 261 17.08 -7.44 -9.39
N LYS A 262 15.96 -7.02 -8.81
CA LYS A 262 14.70 -7.77 -8.78
C LYS A 262 14.20 -8.02 -10.20
N GLU A 263 14.13 -6.98 -11.02
CA GLU A 263 13.66 -7.04 -12.41
C GLU A 263 14.52 -7.98 -13.26
N LEU A 264 15.86 -7.85 -13.19
CA LEU A 264 16.78 -8.71 -13.93
C LEU A 264 16.67 -10.18 -13.52
N ARG A 265 16.48 -10.48 -12.24
CA ARG A 265 16.23 -11.86 -11.79
C ARG A 265 14.92 -12.41 -12.35
N GLN A 266 13.85 -11.62 -12.35
CA GLN A 266 12.57 -12.02 -12.94
C GLN A 266 12.69 -12.23 -14.46
N LEU A 267 13.40 -11.33 -15.15
CA LEU A 267 13.68 -11.46 -16.58
C LEU A 267 14.48 -12.74 -16.89
N TYR A 268 15.48 -13.07 -16.07
CA TYR A 268 16.26 -14.30 -16.21
C TYR A 268 15.38 -15.53 -15.97
N THR A 269 14.54 -15.53 -14.95
CA THR A 269 13.60 -16.62 -14.69
C THR A 269 12.60 -16.78 -15.85
N ALA A 270 12.10 -15.68 -16.42
CA ALA A 270 11.23 -15.71 -17.59
C ALA A 270 11.96 -16.27 -18.83
N ARG A 271 13.25 -15.95 -19.02
CA ARG A 271 14.06 -16.52 -20.11
C ARG A 271 14.23 -18.02 -19.93
N MET A 272 14.55 -18.49 -18.72
CA MET A 272 14.67 -19.93 -18.43
C MET A 272 13.32 -20.65 -18.63
N ALA A 273 12.21 -20.02 -18.25
CA ALA A 273 10.88 -20.57 -18.47
C ALA A 273 10.58 -20.75 -19.96
N LEU A 274 10.91 -19.74 -20.79
CA LEU A 274 10.78 -19.83 -22.26
C LEU A 274 11.63 -20.97 -22.83
N ASP A 275 12.92 -21.09 -22.42
CA ASP A 275 13.81 -22.14 -22.87
C ASP A 275 13.31 -23.52 -22.45
N GLY A 276 12.63 -23.64 -21.31
CA GLY A 276 12.02 -24.86 -20.80
C GLY A 276 10.58 -25.10 -21.29
N GLY A 277 10.07 -24.33 -22.25
CA GLY A 277 8.72 -24.48 -22.81
C GLY A 277 7.59 -24.19 -21.80
N LYS A 278 7.86 -23.38 -20.76
CA LYS A 278 6.86 -22.95 -19.78
C LYS A 278 6.16 -21.68 -20.24
N ASP A 279 4.92 -21.50 -19.80
CA ASP A 279 4.10 -20.36 -20.17
C ASP A 279 4.00 -19.30 -19.03
N ARG A 280 3.23 -18.23 -19.29
CA ARG A 280 3.00 -17.14 -18.34
C ARG A 280 2.24 -17.58 -17.10
N PHE A 281 1.39 -18.59 -17.18
CA PHE A 281 0.62 -19.07 -16.04
C PHE A 281 1.53 -19.81 -15.05
N TRP A 282 2.51 -20.56 -15.55
CA TRP A 282 3.54 -21.17 -14.72
C TRP A 282 4.35 -20.09 -13.96
N LEU A 283 4.73 -18.98 -14.62
CA LEU A 283 5.42 -17.86 -13.96
C LEU A 283 4.53 -17.14 -12.94
N LYS A 284 3.24 -16.94 -13.27
CA LYS A 284 2.25 -16.38 -12.33
C LYS A 284 2.22 -17.20 -11.04
N ASP A 285 2.13 -18.51 -11.15
CA ASP A 285 2.06 -19.41 -9.99
C ASP A 285 3.39 -19.43 -9.22
N LEU A 286 4.53 -19.46 -9.92
CA LEU A 286 5.87 -19.43 -9.32
C LEU A 286 6.09 -18.14 -8.50
N TRP A 287 5.62 -17.00 -9.00
CA TRP A 287 5.80 -15.70 -8.34
C TRP A 287 4.61 -15.32 -7.45
N HIS A 288 3.62 -16.20 -7.30
CA HIS A 288 2.40 -15.97 -6.51
C HIS A 288 1.67 -14.66 -6.89
N MET A 289 1.63 -14.38 -8.21
CA MET A 289 0.99 -13.17 -8.72
C MET A 289 -0.53 -13.34 -8.79
N SER A 290 -1.25 -12.27 -8.52
CA SER A 290 -2.72 -12.24 -8.63
C SER A 290 -3.22 -12.25 -10.09
N SER A 291 -2.44 -11.67 -11.02
CA SER A 291 -2.70 -11.63 -12.47
C SER A 291 -1.52 -12.19 -13.25
N ASP A 292 -1.77 -12.73 -14.46
CA ASP A 292 -0.74 -13.18 -15.39
C ASP A 292 -0.17 -12.04 -16.26
N TYR A 293 -0.73 -10.84 -16.16
CA TYR A 293 -0.34 -9.68 -16.97
C TYR A 293 1.14 -9.31 -16.79
N PRO A 294 1.70 -9.15 -15.58
CA PRO A 294 3.12 -8.88 -15.42
C PRO A 294 4.00 -10.01 -15.94
N ALA A 295 3.60 -11.27 -15.76
CA ALA A 295 4.32 -12.43 -16.28
C ALA A 295 4.37 -12.43 -17.82
N LYS A 296 3.24 -12.09 -18.48
CA LYS A 296 3.17 -11.92 -19.93
C LYS A 296 4.16 -10.87 -20.42
N LEU A 297 4.19 -9.69 -19.80
CA LEU A 297 5.11 -8.61 -20.17
C LEU A 297 6.59 -9.03 -20.02
N LYS A 298 6.91 -9.72 -18.91
CA LYS A 298 8.27 -10.21 -18.66
C LYS A 298 8.70 -11.29 -19.65
N MET A 299 7.82 -12.20 -20.05
CA MET A 299 8.11 -13.17 -21.11
C MET A 299 8.36 -12.49 -22.46
N GLN A 300 7.59 -11.47 -22.82
CA GLN A 300 7.80 -10.68 -24.03
C GLN A 300 9.16 -9.97 -24.04
N ALA A 301 9.59 -9.43 -22.90
CA ALA A 301 10.91 -8.82 -22.75
C ALA A 301 12.02 -9.89 -22.81
N ALA A 302 11.84 -11.01 -22.12
CA ALA A 302 12.81 -12.12 -22.08
C ALA A 302 13.04 -12.78 -23.44
N ALA A 303 12.03 -12.80 -24.32
CA ALA A 303 12.18 -13.32 -25.68
C ALA A 303 13.19 -12.52 -26.53
N LYS A 304 13.49 -11.27 -26.17
CA LYS A 304 14.40 -10.37 -26.90
C LYS A 304 15.87 -10.53 -26.49
N VAL A 305 16.18 -11.28 -25.43
CA VAL A 305 17.52 -11.42 -24.87
C VAL A 305 17.92 -12.89 -24.71
N SER A 306 19.23 -13.15 -24.70
CA SER A 306 19.75 -14.50 -24.51
C SER A 306 19.88 -14.88 -23.03
N HIS A 307 19.86 -16.18 -22.75
CA HIS A 307 20.17 -16.72 -21.41
C HIS A 307 21.51 -16.19 -20.87
N ARG A 308 22.56 -16.14 -21.74
CA ARG A 308 23.87 -15.63 -21.36
C ARG A 308 23.84 -14.18 -20.94
N TRP A 309 23.11 -13.33 -21.67
CA TRP A 309 22.96 -11.95 -21.35
C TRP A 309 22.25 -11.77 -19.97
N CYS A 310 21.13 -12.46 -19.75
CA CYS A 310 20.41 -12.41 -18.47
C CYS A 310 21.30 -12.81 -17.29
N SER A 311 22.03 -13.92 -17.41
CA SER A 311 22.96 -14.39 -16.38
C SER A 311 24.07 -13.37 -16.09
N THR A 312 24.62 -12.74 -17.13
CA THR A 312 25.65 -11.70 -16.98
C THR A 312 25.09 -10.45 -16.31
N ALA A 313 23.90 -10.01 -16.72
CA ALA A 313 23.24 -8.84 -16.15
C ALA A 313 22.94 -9.00 -14.64
N VAL A 314 22.45 -10.17 -14.22
CA VAL A 314 22.21 -10.49 -12.80
C VAL A 314 23.51 -10.48 -12.01
N LYS A 315 24.60 -11.08 -12.54
CA LYS A 315 25.92 -11.09 -11.88
C LYS A 315 26.48 -9.67 -11.71
N LYS A 316 26.39 -8.83 -12.75
CA LYS A 316 26.85 -7.43 -12.69
C LYS A 316 26.05 -6.63 -11.65
N ALA A 317 24.72 -6.78 -11.62
CA ALA A 317 23.88 -6.14 -10.61
C ALA A 317 24.27 -6.56 -9.17
N GLN A 318 24.57 -7.83 -8.95
CA GLN A 318 25.01 -8.35 -7.65
C GLN A 318 26.39 -7.79 -7.24
N ILE A 319 27.31 -7.65 -8.18
CA ILE A 319 28.64 -7.08 -7.92
C ILE A 319 28.48 -5.61 -7.52
N LEU A 320 27.66 -4.85 -8.25
CA LEU A 320 27.44 -3.44 -7.96
C LEU A 320 26.72 -3.25 -6.61
N ASP A 321 25.72 -4.07 -6.29
CA ASP A 321 25.02 -4.03 -4.99
C ASP A 321 26.01 -4.24 -3.82
N ARG A 322 26.92 -5.21 -3.97
CA ARG A 322 27.97 -5.46 -2.98
C ARG A 322 28.91 -4.25 -2.84
N ARG A 323 29.36 -3.67 -3.94
CA ARG A 323 30.24 -2.48 -3.94
C ARG A 323 29.58 -1.29 -3.27
N MET A 324 28.34 -0.96 -3.65
CA MET A 324 27.58 0.15 -3.05
C MET A 324 27.38 0.01 -1.55
N LYS A 325 27.34 -1.23 -1.02
CA LYS A 325 27.20 -1.50 0.43
C LYS A 325 28.51 -1.50 1.19
N SER A 326 29.64 -1.74 0.54
CA SER A 326 30.93 -1.95 1.20
C SER A 326 31.95 -0.85 0.96
N GLU A 327 31.91 -0.15 -0.16
CA GLU A 327 32.89 0.86 -0.55
C GLU A 327 32.47 2.26 -0.07
N LYS A 328 33.28 2.88 0.78
CA LYS A 328 33.03 4.25 1.27
C LYS A 328 33.46 5.28 0.22
N GLY A 329 32.63 6.31 0.01
CA GLY A 329 32.96 7.45 -0.88
C GLY A 329 32.69 7.19 -2.36
N MET A 330 32.08 6.06 -2.73
CA MET A 330 31.66 5.80 -4.09
C MET A 330 30.49 6.69 -4.52
N ASN A 331 30.58 7.26 -5.73
CA ASN A 331 29.46 7.97 -6.32
C ASN A 331 28.44 6.96 -6.90
N SER A 332 27.44 6.63 -6.10
CA SER A 332 26.45 5.63 -6.44
C SER A 332 25.61 5.95 -7.68
N GLU A 333 25.40 7.24 -8.00
CA GLU A 333 24.69 7.66 -9.21
C GLU A 333 25.51 7.40 -10.48
N GLU A 334 26.80 7.72 -10.44
CA GLU A 334 27.70 7.46 -11.57
C GLU A 334 27.85 5.96 -11.81
N GLU A 335 27.95 5.17 -10.78
CA GLU A 335 28.02 3.71 -10.87
C GLU A 335 26.76 3.10 -11.50
N LEU A 336 25.58 3.64 -11.19
CA LEU A 336 24.34 3.20 -11.87
C LEU A 336 24.36 3.54 -13.37
N LYS A 337 24.86 4.70 -13.75
CA LYS A 337 25.00 5.11 -15.16
C LYS A 337 26.00 4.19 -15.89
N LEU A 338 27.14 3.91 -15.26
CA LEU A 338 28.13 2.97 -15.79
C LEU A 338 27.56 1.56 -15.94
N PHE A 339 26.83 1.08 -14.93
CA PHE A 339 26.15 -0.21 -14.98
C PHE A 339 25.18 -0.31 -16.16
N LEU A 340 24.40 0.73 -16.44
CA LEU A 340 23.51 0.77 -17.59
C LEU A 340 24.29 0.65 -18.92
N MET A 341 25.41 1.38 -19.05
CA MET A 341 26.29 1.30 -20.21
C MET A 341 26.90 -0.10 -20.37
N GLU A 342 27.29 -0.75 -19.27
CA GLU A 342 27.82 -2.10 -19.29
C GLU A 342 26.77 -3.15 -19.69
N LEU A 343 25.51 -2.95 -19.32
CA LEU A 343 24.41 -3.80 -19.79
C LEU A 343 24.20 -3.65 -21.31
N ALA A 344 24.36 -2.44 -21.82
CA ALA A 344 24.28 -2.14 -23.24
C ALA A 344 25.40 -2.83 -24.02
N GLY A 345 26.64 -2.73 -23.56
CA GLY A 345 27.81 -3.33 -24.24
C GLY A 345 27.92 -4.85 -24.13
N SER A 346 27.09 -5.50 -23.30
CA SER A 346 27.11 -6.95 -23.11
C SER A 346 26.05 -7.72 -23.89
N ARG A 347 25.33 -7.10 -24.81
CA ARG A 347 24.27 -7.67 -25.63
C ARG A 347 24.73 -8.51 -26.82
#